data_9e498dedfdf9790ac7181159ff431fa1
#
_entry.id   9e498dedfdf9790ac7181159ff431fa1
#
_cell.length_a   1.000
_cell.length_b   1.000
_cell.length_c   1.000
_cell.angle_alpha   90.00
_cell.angle_beta   90.00
_cell.angle_gamma   90.00
#
_symmetry.space_group_name_H-M   'P 1'
#
loop_
_entity.id
_entity.type
_entity.pdbx_description
1 polymer ?
#
loop_
_entity_poly.entity_id
_entity_poly.type
_entity_poly.pdbx_seq_one_letter_code
_entity_poly.pdbx_strand_id
1 'polypeptide(L)'
;MSFVPYVIEQNSRGERSYDIYSRLLKDRIIFLGEEVTDVSANLVVAQMLFLEAEDPGKDIHFYINSPGGSVSAGFAIYDTMQYIKCDVSTICIGMAASMGAFLLSGGARGQETEIRIVAENILKTRNKLNEILAANTGKSVEEISRDTERDNYMTAQEAVAYGLIDSVVEKR
;
A
#
# COMPACT_ATOMS: atom_id res chain seq x y z
N MET A 1 9.93 17.52 -0.05
CA MET A 1 9.12 17.47 1.19
C MET A 1 7.67 17.55 0.79
N SER A 2 6.89 16.51 1.05
CA SER A 2 5.44 16.56 0.84
C SER A 2 4.83 17.47 1.90
N PHE A 3 3.99 18.40 1.47
CA PHE A 3 3.30 19.32 2.40
C PHE A 3 2.18 18.53 3.08
N VAL A 4 2.29 18.31 4.39
CA VAL A 4 1.24 17.66 5.17
C VAL A 4 0.21 18.71 5.55
N PRO A 5 -1.08 18.60 5.13
CA PRO A 5 -2.09 19.60 5.44
C PRO A 5 -2.46 19.56 6.92
N TYR A 6 -2.82 20.74 7.45
CA TYR A 6 -3.34 20.90 8.80
C TYR A 6 -4.86 21.05 8.77
N VAL A 7 -5.51 20.46 9.76
CA VAL A 7 -6.95 20.61 10.02
C VAL A 7 -7.17 21.27 11.37
N ILE A 8 -8.19 22.12 11.47
CA ILE A 8 -8.57 22.83 12.70
C ILE A 8 -9.88 22.22 13.19
N GLU A 9 -9.86 21.69 14.41
CA GLU A 9 -11.06 21.27 15.13
C GLU A 9 -11.49 22.34 16.11
N GLN A 10 -12.76 22.75 16.04
CA GLN A 10 -13.42 23.59 17.05
C GLN A 10 -14.21 22.71 18.01
N ASN A 11 -13.97 22.86 19.30
CA ASN A 11 -14.75 22.23 20.35
C ASN A 11 -15.08 23.25 21.44
N SER A 12 -15.86 22.84 22.45
CA SER A 12 -16.27 23.72 23.58
C SER A 12 -15.09 24.26 24.41
N ARG A 13 -13.87 23.76 24.21
CA ARG A 13 -12.63 24.18 24.91
C ARG A 13 -11.70 25.03 24.03
N GLY A 14 -12.12 25.36 22.79
CA GLY A 14 -11.34 26.16 21.84
C GLY A 14 -10.97 25.45 20.57
N GLU A 15 -10.07 26.06 19.80
CA GLU A 15 -9.54 25.53 18.55
C GLU A 15 -8.27 24.72 18.79
N ARG A 16 -8.15 23.58 18.11
CA ARG A 16 -6.93 22.77 18.06
C ARG A 16 -6.55 22.48 16.63
N SER A 17 -5.30 22.73 16.30
CA SER A 17 -4.72 22.39 14.99
C SER A 17 -4.00 21.05 15.08
N TYR A 18 -4.25 20.17 14.09
CA TYR A 18 -3.58 18.88 13.91
C TYR A 18 -3.09 18.79 12.47
N ASP A 19 -1.94 18.15 12.24
CA ASP A 19 -1.68 17.61 10.91
C ASP A 19 -2.66 16.46 10.62
N ILE A 20 -2.85 16.15 9.34
CA ILE A 20 -3.89 15.19 8.94
C ILE A 20 -3.64 13.78 9.52
N TYR A 21 -2.38 13.33 9.64
CA TYR A 21 -2.07 12.01 10.19
C TYR A 21 -2.34 11.95 11.68
N SER A 22 -1.95 12.99 12.44
CA SER A 22 -2.28 13.12 13.86
C SER A 22 -3.80 13.19 14.10
N ARG A 23 -4.54 13.77 13.16
CA ARG A 23 -6.01 13.79 13.25
C ARG A 23 -6.61 12.40 13.02
N LEU A 24 -6.14 11.69 12.02
CA LEU A 24 -6.57 10.33 11.73
C LEU A 24 -6.21 9.35 12.86
N LEU A 25 -5.04 9.53 13.49
CA LEU A 25 -4.61 8.72 14.63
C LEU A 25 -5.61 8.79 15.81
N LYS A 26 -6.26 9.93 16.04
CA LYS A 26 -7.34 10.06 17.04
C LYS A 26 -8.53 9.15 16.77
N ASP A 27 -8.78 8.84 15.50
CA ASP A 27 -9.80 7.89 15.07
C ASP A 27 -9.24 6.47 14.94
N ARG A 28 -8.04 6.22 15.52
CA ARG A 28 -7.33 4.95 15.54
C ARG A 28 -6.93 4.43 14.14
N ILE A 29 -6.72 5.37 13.21
CA ILE A 29 -6.31 5.09 11.84
C ILE A 29 -4.81 5.33 11.70
N ILE A 30 -4.09 4.28 11.27
CA ILE A 30 -2.67 4.31 10.94
C ILE A 30 -2.51 4.11 9.43
N PHE A 31 -1.56 4.83 8.82
CA PHE A 31 -1.29 4.79 7.39
C PHE A 31 0.14 4.35 7.10
N LEU A 32 0.30 3.30 6.27
CA LEU A 32 1.54 2.94 5.61
C LEU A 32 1.37 3.21 4.11
N GLY A 33 1.73 4.42 3.67
CA GLY A 33 1.56 4.90 2.29
C GLY A 33 2.86 4.94 1.47
N GLU A 34 3.88 4.18 1.89
CA GLU A 34 5.22 4.20 1.30
C GLU A 34 5.91 2.84 1.40
N GLU A 35 7.16 2.77 0.97
CA GLU A 35 8.00 1.59 1.14
C GLU A 35 8.20 1.26 2.63
N VAL A 36 8.26 -0.05 2.95
CA VAL A 36 8.59 -0.53 4.29
C VAL A 36 10.08 -0.35 4.54
N THR A 37 10.43 0.62 5.37
CA THR A 37 11.77 0.96 5.82
C THR A 37 11.84 0.95 7.34
N ASP A 38 13.04 1.02 7.92
CA ASP A 38 13.19 1.14 9.37
C ASP A 38 12.49 2.39 9.92
N VAL A 39 12.48 3.48 9.14
CA VAL A 39 11.83 4.74 9.55
C VAL A 39 10.31 4.59 9.53
N SER A 40 9.73 4.12 8.42
CA SER A 40 8.27 3.93 8.32
C SER A 40 7.77 2.90 9.32
N ALA A 41 8.52 1.81 9.53
CA ALA A 41 8.17 0.78 10.51
C ALA A 41 8.17 1.32 11.94
N ASN A 42 9.21 2.04 12.35
CA ASN A 42 9.28 2.64 13.69
C ASN A 42 8.13 3.62 13.95
N LEU A 43 7.71 4.39 12.94
CA LEU A 43 6.55 5.29 13.05
C LEU A 43 5.24 4.50 13.25
N VAL A 44 5.03 3.43 12.47
CA VAL A 44 3.85 2.58 12.61
C VAL A 44 3.82 1.89 13.98
N VAL A 45 4.95 1.31 14.41
CA VAL A 45 5.09 0.67 15.72
C VAL A 45 4.78 1.64 16.86
N ALA A 46 5.37 2.85 16.82
CA ALA A 46 5.13 3.87 17.84
C ALA A 46 3.64 4.27 17.93
N GLN A 47 2.96 4.40 16.79
CA GLN A 47 1.54 4.70 16.72
C GLN A 47 0.68 3.56 17.29
N MET A 48 1.01 2.30 16.99
CA MET A 48 0.30 1.14 17.53
C MET A 48 0.43 1.06 19.06
N LEU A 49 1.63 1.23 19.59
CA LEU A 49 1.89 1.23 21.04
C LEU A 49 1.19 2.40 21.75
N PHE A 50 1.16 3.57 21.12
CA PHE A 50 0.43 4.73 21.65
C PHE A 50 -1.07 4.45 21.73
N LEU A 51 -1.67 3.90 20.68
CA LEU A 51 -3.10 3.60 20.64
C LEU A 51 -3.49 2.49 21.64
N GLU A 52 -2.63 1.47 21.82
CA GLU A 52 -2.84 0.46 22.84
C GLU A 52 -2.84 1.07 24.25
N ALA A 53 -1.88 1.95 24.54
CA ALA A 53 -1.79 2.62 25.83
C ALA A 53 -3.00 3.52 26.12
N GLU A 54 -3.62 4.11 25.08
CA GLU A 54 -4.84 4.91 25.25
C GLU A 54 -6.08 4.06 25.56
N ASP A 55 -6.31 3.00 24.77
CA ASP A 55 -7.48 2.11 24.95
C ASP A 55 -7.21 0.74 24.31
N PRO A 56 -6.82 -0.27 25.09
CA PRO A 56 -6.50 -1.60 24.57
C PRO A 56 -7.73 -2.40 24.12
N GLY A 57 -8.93 -1.92 24.38
CA GLY A 57 -10.19 -2.59 24.02
C GLY A 57 -10.80 -2.12 22.70
N LYS A 58 -10.15 -1.20 21.99
CA LYS A 58 -10.63 -0.69 20.71
C LYS A 58 -9.70 -1.08 19.59
N ASP A 59 -10.30 -1.42 18.43
CA ASP A 59 -9.60 -1.82 17.23
C ASP A 59 -8.73 -0.68 16.66
N ILE A 60 -7.67 -1.07 15.97
CA ILE A 60 -6.80 -0.19 15.18
C ILE A 60 -7.07 -0.48 13.70
N HIS A 61 -7.28 0.56 12.90
CA HIS A 61 -7.43 0.47 11.45
C HIS A 61 -6.11 0.79 10.75
N PHE A 62 -5.46 -0.23 10.22
CA PHE A 62 -4.16 -0.12 9.57
C PHE A 62 -4.30 -0.13 8.04
N TYR A 63 -4.23 1.05 7.44
CA TYR A 63 -4.33 1.25 5.99
C TYR A 63 -2.96 1.06 5.33
N ILE A 64 -2.91 0.20 4.31
CA ILE A 64 -1.67 -0.18 3.62
C ILE A 64 -1.80 0.19 2.13
N ASN A 65 -0.85 1.02 1.66
CA ASN A 65 -0.58 1.31 0.25
C ASN A 65 0.93 1.27 0.03
N SER A 66 1.50 0.08 -0.09
CA SER A 66 2.94 -0.13 -0.06
C SER A 66 3.40 -1.17 -1.09
N PRO A 67 4.50 -0.92 -1.81
CA PRO A 67 5.16 -1.91 -2.67
C PRO A 67 5.87 -3.02 -1.85
N GLY A 68 5.91 -2.90 -0.51
CA GLY A 68 6.74 -3.73 0.35
C GLY A 68 8.05 -3.03 0.73
N GLY A 69 9.12 -3.78 0.94
CA GLY A 69 10.43 -3.25 1.33
C GLY A 69 11.17 -4.17 2.29
N SER A 70 11.84 -3.58 3.29
CA SER A 70 12.66 -4.30 4.27
C SER A 70 11.88 -5.36 5.05
N VAL A 71 12.33 -6.60 4.97
CA VAL A 71 11.71 -7.74 5.66
C VAL A 71 11.82 -7.59 7.18
N SER A 72 12.99 -7.19 7.69
CA SER A 72 13.20 -7.00 9.13
C SER A 72 12.34 -5.87 9.70
N ALA A 73 12.23 -4.75 8.97
CA ALA A 73 11.35 -3.65 9.34
C ALA A 73 9.87 -4.06 9.31
N GLY A 74 9.45 -4.86 8.32
CA GLY A 74 8.12 -5.40 8.24
C GLY A 74 7.79 -6.35 9.40
N PHE A 75 8.74 -7.19 9.82
CA PHE A 75 8.55 -8.02 11.01
C PHE A 75 8.39 -7.21 12.28
N ALA A 76 9.07 -6.06 12.44
CA ALA A 76 8.86 -5.19 13.59
C ALA A 76 7.40 -4.69 13.68
N ILE A 77 6.78 -4.35 12.55
CA ILE A 77 5.35 -4.01 12.49
C ILE A 77 4.50 -5.23 12.84
N TYR A 78 4.74 -6.37 12.19
CA TYR A 78 3.97 -7.59 12.39
C TYR A 78 4.02 -8.07 13.83
N ASP A 79 5.21 -8.15 14.43
CA ASP A 79 5.38 -8.58 15.82
C ASP A 79 4.62 -7.63 16.78
N THR A 80 4.62 -6.32 16.50
CA THR A 80 3.84 -5.34 17.27
C THR A 80 2.35 -5.59 17.13
N MET A 81 1.84 -5.85 15.90
CA MET A 81 0.43 -6.21 15.68
C MET A 81 0.00 -7.44 16.48
N GLN A 82 0.90 -8.43 16.62
CA GLN A 82 0.62 -9.65 17.39
C GLN A 82 0.80 -9.46 18.91
N TYR A 83 1.62 -8.50 19.32
CA TYR A 83 1.95 -8.25 20.74
C TYR A 83 0.89 -7.42 21.46
N ILE A 84 0.34 -6.40 20.81
CA ILE A 84 -0.66 -5.50 21.38
C ILE A 84 -2.01 -6.22 21.61
N LYS A 85 -2.79 -5.73 22.55
CA LYS A 85 -4.11 -6.30 22.90
C LYS A 85 -5.23 -5.83 21.96
N CYS A 86 -5.02 -4.71 21.29
CA CYS A 86 -5.97 -4.20 20.30
C CYS A 86 -6.02 -5.14 19.11
N ASP A 87 -7.20 -5.43 18.58
CA ASP A 87 -7.33 -6.04 17.26
C ASP A 87 -6.89 -5.04 16.18
N VAL A 88 -6.04 -5.50 15.26
CA VAL A 88 -5.55 -4.68 14.15
C VAL A 88 -6.26 -5.09 12.86
N SER A 89 -7.16 -4.25 12.40
CA SER A 89 -7.85 -4.40 11.13
C SER A 89 -6.97 -3.85 10.01
N THR A 90 -6.55 -4.70 9.07
CA THR A 90 -5.71 -4.32 7.95
C THR A 90 -6.56 -4.04 6.70
N ILE A 91 -6.31 -2.91 6.04
CA ILE A 91 -7.09 -2.45 4.88
C ILE A 91 -6.13 -2.05 3.77
N CYS A 92 -6.21 -2.70 2.61
CA CYS A 92 -5.44 -2.29 1.44
C CYS A 92 -6.17 -1.21 0.67
N ILE A 93 -5.46 -0.12 0.37
CA ILE A 93 -5.90 0.91 -0.57
C ILE A 93 -4.82 1.10 -1.64
N GLY A 94 -5.18 0.88 -2.88
CA GLY A 94 -4.23 0.94 -3.99
C GLY A 94 -3.42 -0.35 -4.12
N MET A 95 -2.33 -0.49 -3.38
CA MET A 95 -1.40 -1.61 -3.52
C MET A 95 -0.91 -2.14 -2.18
N ALA A 96 -0.83 -3.46 -2.05
CA ALA A 96 -0.06 -4.14 -1.01
C ALA A 96 0.73 -5.27 -1.66
N ALA A 97 2.04 -5.08 -1.87
CA ALA A 97 2.91 -6.05 -2.52
C ALA A 97 4.04 -6.50 -1.59
N SER A 98 4.61 -7.70 -1.82
CA SER A 98 5.74 -8.23 -1.05
C SER A 98 5.49 -8.14 0.46
N MET A 99 6.34 -7.45 1.23
CA MET A 99 6.17 -7.24 2.68
C MET A 99 4.86 -6.52 3.01
N GLY A 100 4.34 -5.64 2.14
CA GLY A 100 3.02 -5.03 2.30
C GLY A 100 1.88 -6.06 2.28
N ALA A 101 1.95 -7.06 1.40
CA ALA A 101 0.99 -8.16 1.35
C ALA A 101 1.08 -9.05 2.59
N PHE A 102 2.29 -9.29 3.09
CA PHE A 102 2.51 -10.02 4.34
C PHE A 102 1.84 -9.32 5.53
N LEU A 103 2.07 -8.00 5.68
CA LEU A 103 1.43 -7.20 6.73
C LEU A 103 -0.10 -7.18 6.60
N LEU A 104 -0.61 -7.09 5.37
CA LEU A 104 -2.05 -7.15 5.11
C LEU A 104 -2.65 -8.47 5.60
N SER A 105 -1.96 -9.60 5.41
CA SER A 105 -2.40 -10.91 5.86
C SER A 105 -2.33 -11.11 7.38
N GLY A 106 -1.60 -10.25 8.09
CA GLY A 106 -1.38 -10.32 9.54
C GLY A 106 -2.49 -9.71 10.40
N GLY A 107 -3.53 -9.14 9.78
CA GLY A 107 -4.66 -8.53 10.49
C GLY A 107 -5.51 -9.54 11.28
N ALA A 108 -6.32 -9.02 12.19
CA ALA A 108 -7.20 -9.82 13.03
C ALA A 108 -8.17 -10.67 12.21
N ARG A 109 -8.40 -11.91 12.65
CA ARG A 109 -9.31 -12.87 11.97
C ARG A 109 -10.76 -12.38 12.05
N GLY A 110 -11.44 -12.36 10.93
CA GLY A 110 -12.84 -11.93 10.78
C GLY A 110 -13.08 -10.96 9.64
N GLN A 111 -12.01 -10.46 9.02
CA GLN A 111 -12.06 -9.53 7.89
C GLN A 111 -11.62 -10.16 6.55
N GLU A 112 -11.77 -11.48 6.41
CA GLU A 112 -11.43 -12.23 5.19
C GLU A 112 -12.12 -11.66 3.91
N THR A 113 -13.26 -10.99 4.09
CA THR A 113 -14.01 -10.39 2.98
C THR A 113 -13.22 -9.25 2.32
N GLU A 114 -12.49 -8.45 3.08
CA GLU A 114 -11.71 -7.32 2.55
C GLU A 114 -10.43 -7.79 1.85
N ILE A 115 -9.74 -8.80 2.39
CA ILE A 115 -8.56 -9.41 1.75
C ILE A 115 -8.95 -10.05 0.41
N ARG A 116 -10.10 -10.74 0.36
CA ARG A 116 -10.59 -11.34 -0.90
C ARG A 116 -10.94 -10.29 -1.95
N ILE A 117 -11.60 -9.20 -1.56
CA ILE A 117 -11.94 -8.07 -2.45
C ILE A 117 -10.65 -7.44 -3.01
N VAL A 118 -9.62 -7.28 -2.20
CA VAL A 118 -8.32 -6.74 -2.62
C VAL A 118 -7.62 -7.66 -3.62
N ALA A 119 -7.57 -8.97 -3.35
CA ALA A 119 -6.98 -9.95 -4.26
C ALA A 119 -7.72 -9.98 -5.61
N GLU A 120 -9.06 -9.95 -5.59
CA GLU A 120 -9.88 -9.85 -6.80
C GLU A 120 -9.66 -8.53 -7.56
N ASN A 121 -9.48 -7.41 -6.85
CA ASN A 121 -9.18 -6.12 -7.46
C ASN A 121 -7.78 -6.07 -8.08
N ILE A 122 -6.78 -6.70 -7.47
CA ILE A 122 -5.43 -6.84 -8.06
C ILE A 122 -5.50 -7.62 -9.37
N LEU A 123 -6.23 -8.74 -9.40
CA LEU A 123 -6.44 -9.52 -10.62
C LEU A 123 -7.19 -8.73 -11.69
N LYS A 124 -8.25 -8.00 -11.32
CA LYS A 124 -8.99 -7.13 -12.24
C LYS A 124 -8.12 -6.02 -12.80
N THR A 125 -7.29 -5.38 -11.95
CA THR A 125 -6.36 -4.33 -12.36
C THR A 125 -5.29 -4.88 -13.31
N ARG A 126 -4.71 -6.05 -13.01
CA ARG A 126 -3.76 -6.74 -13.89
C ARG A 126 -4.39 -7.03 -15.26
N ASN A 127 -5.59 -7.62 -15.28
CA ASN A 127 -6.29 -7.92 -16.52
C ASN A 127 -6.56 -6.66 -17.34
N LYS A 128 -7.03 -5.59 -16.69
CA LYS A 128 -7.26 -4.30 -17.36
C LYS A 128 -5.99 -3.68 -17.92
N LEU A 129 -4.86 -3.75 -17.20
CA LEU A 129 -3.55 -3.30 -17.70
C LEU A 129 -3.10 -4.12 -18.91
N ASN A 130 -3.27 -5.44 -18.87
CA ASN A 130 -2.95 -6.31 -19.99
C ASN A 130 -3.81 -6.02 -21.22
N GLU A 131 -5.11 -5.74 -21.05
CA GLU A 131 -6.00 -5.33 -22.13
C GLU A 131 -5.55 -4.00 -22.76
N ILE A 132 -5.16 -3.02 -21.96
CA ILE A 132 -4.63 -1.73 -22.45
C ILE A 132 -3.32 -1.93 -23.20
N LEU A 133 -2.39 -2.71 -22.66
CA LEU A 133 -1.13 -3.01 -23.32
C LEU A 133 -1.35 -3.75 -24.63
N ALA A 134 -2.26 -4.71 -24.66
CA ALA A 134 -2.63 -5.45 -25.89
C ALA A 134 -3.17 -4.49 -26.96
N ALA A 135 -4.08 -3.61 -26.60
CA ALA A 135 -4.63 -2.60 -27.51
C ALA A 135 -3.56 -1.64 -28.06
N ASN A 136 -2.62 -1.22 -27.21
CA ASN A 136 -1.57 -0.28 -27.60
C ASN A 136 -0.45 -0.93 -28.42
N THR A 137 -0.12 -2.20 -28.18
CA THR A 137 0.97 -2.93 -28.86
C THR A 137 0.50 -3.73 -30.08
N GLY A 138 -0.81 -3.90 -30.25
CA GLY A 138 -1.38 -4.74 -31.30
C GLY A 138 -1.20 -6.25 -31.04
N LYS A 139 -0.80 -6.65 -29.84
CA LYS A 139 -0.62 -8.04 -29.42
C LYS A 139 -1.89 -8.61 -28.80
N SER A 140 -1.97 -9.95 -28.68
CA SER A 140 -3.09 -10.57 -27.96
C SER A 140 -2.95 -10.39 -26.43
N VAL A 141 -4.08 -10.40 -25.71
CA VAL A 141 -4.09 -10.31 -24.24
C VAL A 141 -3.36 -11.50 -23.62
N GLU A 142 -3.44 -12.67 -24.22
CA GLU A 142 -2.74 -13.88 -23.78
C GLU A 142 -1.22 -13.76 -23.90
N GLU A 143 -0.74 -13.15 -25.00
CA GLU A 143 0.69 -12.87 -25.19
C GLU A 143 1.18 -11.86 -24.15
N ILE A 144 0.48 -10.74 -23.99
CA ILE A 144 0.79 -9.73 -22.95
C ILE A 144 0.76 -10.35 -21.55
N SER A 145 -0.25 -11.15 -21.22
CA SER A 145 -0.37 -11.79 -19.91
C SER A 145 0.82 -12.68 -19.58
N ARG A 146 1.29 -13.47 -20.56
CA ARG A 146 2.49 -14.29 -20.42
C ARG A 146 3.75 -13.46 -20.25
N ASP A 147 3.90 -12.39 -21.04
CA ASP A 147 5.11 -11.57 -21.07
C ASP A 147 5.21 -10.64 -19.84
N THR A 148 4.09 -10.35 -19.17
CA THR A 148 4.02 -9.56 -17.92
C THR A 148 4.00 -10.42 -16.65
N GLU A 149 4.12 -11.74 -16.75
CA GLU A 149 4.11 -12.64 -15.59
C GLU A 149 5.39 -12.54 -14.77
N ARG A 150 6.49 -12.14 -15.41
CA ARG A 150 7.80 -11.85 -14.80
C ARG A 150 8.37 -10.58 -15.38
N ASP A 151 9.42 -10.05 -14.73
CA ASP A 151 10.18 -8.91 -15.23
C ASP A 151 10.67 -9.21 -16.66
N ASN A 152 10.27 -8.36 -17.60
CA ASN A 152 10.61 -8.46 -19.01
C ASN A 152 11.31 -7.18 -19.45
N TYR A 153 12.64 -7.15 -19.35
CA TYR A 153 13.46 -6.01 -19.73
C TYR A 153 13.69 -6.02 -21.24
N MET A 154 13.48 -4.86 -21.85
CA MET A 154 13.66 -4.66 -23.30
C MET A 154 14.62 -3.51 -23.57
N THR A 155 15.46 -3.66 -24.59
CA THR A 155 16.18 -2.53 -25.17
C THR A 155 15.22 -1.59 -25.90
N ALA A 156 15.66 -0.38 -26.23
CA ALA A 156 14.81 0.57 -26.97
C ALA A 156 14.36 0.02 -28.33
N GLN A 157 15.22 -0.71 -29.04
CA GLN A 157 14.90 -1.35 -30.32
C GLN A 157 13.89 -2.49 -30.16
N GLU A 158 14.03 -3.30 -29.11
CA GLU A 158 13.08 -4.37 -28.79
C GLU A 158 11.71 -3.77 -28.38
N ALA A 159 11.69 -2.64 -27.68
CA ALA A 159 10.45 -1.95 -27.33
C ALA A 159 9.70 -1.41 -28.54
N VAL A 160 10.41 -0.94 -29.58
CA VAL A 160 9.80 -0.60 -30.90
C VAL A 160 9.23 -1.84 -31.56
N ALA A 161 10.02 -2.92 -31.65
CA ALA A 161 9.59 -4.17 -32.26
C ALA A 161 8.40 -4.81 -31.52
N TYR A 162 8.33 -4.63 -30.21
CA TYR A 162 7.22 -5.08 -29.38
C TYR A 162 5.96 -4.24 -29.54
N GLY A 163 6.08 -2.97 -29.99
CA GLY A 163 4.98 -2.04 -30.17
C GLY A 163 4.72 -1.14 -28.95
N LEU A 164 5.64 -1.11 -27.97
CA LEU A 164 5.52 -0.24 -26.79
C LEU A 164 5.82 1.23 -27.10
N ILE A 165 6.69 1.49 -28.09
CA ILE A 165 7.08 2.84 -28.53
C ILE A 165 7.15 2.87 -30.05
N ASP A 166 6.92 4.03 -30.67
CA ASP A 166 6.90 4.20 -32.11
C ASP A 166 8.31 4.29 -32.72
N SER A 167 9.26 4.92 -32.01
CA SER A 167 10.61 5.13 -32.52
C SER A 167 11.63 5.41 -31.41
N VAL A 168 12.90 5.17 -31.74
CA VAL A 168 14.04 5.56 -30.90
C VAL A 168 14.66 6.82 -31.46
N VAL A 169 14.83 7.85 -30.60
CA VAL A 169 15.52 9.10 -30.97
C VAL A 169 17.03 8.88 -30.82
N GLU A 170 17.75 8.76 -31.94
CA GLU A 170 19.18 8.45 -31.91
C GLU A 170 20.08 9.68 -31.72
N LYS A 171 19.68 10.88 -32.17
CA LYS A 171 20.36 12.20 -31.91
C LYS A 171 19.45 13.37 -32.25
N ARG A 172 19.71 14.49 -31.57
CA ARG A 172 19.24 15.81 -31.95
C ARG A 172 20.28 16.47 -32.83
#